data_459b3018807eb74118e1687de57eaa65
#
_entry.id   459b3018807eb74118e1687de57eaa65
#
_cell.length_a   1.000
_cell.length_b   1.000
_cell.length_c   1.000
_cell.angle_alpha   90.00
_cell.angle_beta   90.00
_cell.angle_gamma   90.00
#
_symmetry.space_group_name_H-M   'P 1'
#
loop_
_entity.id
_entity.type
_entity.pdbx_description
1 polymer ?
#
loop_
_entity_poly.entity_id
_entity_poly.type
_entity_poly.pdbx_seq_one_letter_code
_entity_poly.pdbx_strand_id
1 'polypeptide(L)'
;MKNDFNLNNYKISLGTHRDKDVIFFEFPNLLSLRNQLRMKLKVQWSQSNKKWYALDMPQYRRLLDLPLEAAGEKLVDKIHPVNVQAFLTMREELILRGYSPNTQKVYLSEFFQFLSILKHHSAQNLPVEKIRSYLVYCSERLKLKEATLHSRVNALKFYYEQVIHIENLFSAVPRPKKPSQLPKVLSKADLKKMFELTENPKHLLILKLVYGMGLRVSEIVGLKVKDIDGKRMKVHIQYAKGKKDRYVPLPHSIIGELRAYYRSYNPKEYLFEGQTGGQYTIRSVQQVFKNAMLKAKINKKIGIHGLRHSYATHLLEAGTDTLFIKELLGHRDIKTTMIYTHVADRHVDKISSPLDSL
;
A
#
# COMPACT_ATOMS: atom_id res chain seq x y z
N MET A 1 -25.21 -27.08 6.10
CA MET A 1 -24.06 -28.01 6.13
C MET A 1 -22.79 -27.16 6.08
N LYS A 2 -22.00 -27.15 7.13
CA LYS A 2 -20.64 -26.55 7.12
C LYS A 2 -19.77 -27.40 6.19
N ASN A 3 -19.53 -26.95 4.98
CA ASN A 3 -18.49 -27.53 4.13
C ASN A 3 -17.14 -27.09 4.68
N ASP A 4 -16.59 -27.85 5.60
CA ASP A 4 -15.25 -27.62 6.10
C ASP A 4 -14.26 -27.94 4.98
N PHE A 5 -13.56 -26.92 4.51
CA PHE A 5 -12.46 -27.04 3.56
C PHE A 5 -11.31 -27.74 4.29
N ASN A 6 -11.15 -29.04 4.04
CA ASN A 6 -10.11 -29.86 4.66
C ASN A 6 -8.90 -29.95 3.74
N LEU A 7 -7.79 -29.36 4.18
CA LEU A 7 -6.53 -29.32 3.41
C LEU A 7 -5.95 -30.73 3.16
N ASN A 8 -6.22 -31.70 4.03
CA ASN A 8 -5.73 -33.08 3.89
C ASN A 8 -6.25 -33.79 2.63
N ASN A 9 -7.32 -33.27 2.02
CA ASN A 9 -7.86 -33.84 0.78
C ASN A 9 -7.10 -33.41 -0.46
N TYR A 10 -6.10 -32.52 -0.33
CA TYR A 10 -5.37 -31.93 -1.43
C TYR A 10 -3.87 -32.11 -1.22
N LYS A 11 -3.19 -32.72 -2.19
CA LYS A 11 -1.72 -32.67 -2.25
C LYS A 11 -1.33 -31.36 -2.88
N ILE A 12 -0.67 -30.51 -2.10
CA ILE A 12 -0.29 -29.16 -2.48
C ILE A 12 1.20 -29.13 -2.82
N SER A 13 1.56 -28.51 -3.95
CA SER A 13 2.94 -28.28 -4.33
C SER A 13 3.13 -26.89 -4.94
N LEU A 14 4.31 -26.30 -4.73
CA LEU A 14 4.67 -25.02 -5.33
C LEU A 14 5.38 -25.29 -6.67
N GLY A 15 5.23 -24.36 -7.62
CA GLY A 15 5.91 -24.47 -8.90
C GLY A 15 5.64 -23.25 -9.80
N THR A 16 6.06 -23.37 -11.06
CA THR A 16 5.87 -22.31 -12.06
C THR A 16 4.96 -22.78 -13.19
N HIS A 17 4.12 -21.89 -13.70
CA HIS A 17 3.31 -22.12 -14.88
C HIS A 17 3.20 -20.83 -15.70
N ARG A 18 3.62 -20.87 -16.98
CA ARG A 18 3.67 -19.71 -17.87
C ARG A 18 4.38 -18.50 -17.23
N ASP A 19 5.59 -18.73 -16.73
CA ASP A 19 6.46 -17.75 -16.05
C ASP A 19 5.86 -17.10 -14.81
N LYS A 20 4.86 -17.74 -14.20
CA LYS A 20 4.26 -17.29 -12.95
C LYS A 20 4.36 -18.36 -11.89
N ASP A 21 4.64 -17.92 -10.68
CA ASP A 21 4.60 -18.80 -9.51
C ASP A 21 3.17 -19.19 -9.22
N VAL A 22 2.95 -20.47 -9.02
CA VAL A 22 1.64 -21.07 -8.81
C VAL A 22 1.68 -22.11 -7.70
N ILE A 23 0.53 -22.33 -7.10
CA ILE A 23 0.26 -23.41 -6.17
C ILE A 23 -0.53 -24.45 -6.94
N PHE A 24 0.03 -25.65 -7.10
CA PHE A 24 -0.63 -26.79 -7.71
C PHE A 24 -1.41 -27.60 -6.68
N PHE A 25 -2.54 -28.16 -7.14
CA PHE A 25 -3.41 -29.01 -6.35
C PHE A 25 -3.64 -30.32 -7.07
N GLU A 26 -3.36 -31.44 -6.40
CA GLU A 26 -3.69 -32.80 -6.83
C GLU A 26 -4.68 -33.39 -5.84
N PHE A 27 -5.78 -33.93 -6.33
CA PHE A 27 -6.84 -34.55 -5.53
C PHE A 27 -7.68 -35.51 -6.38
N PRO A 28 -8.38 -36.48 -5.78
CA PRO A 28 -9.28 -37.36 -6.51
C PRO A 28 -10.31 -36.57 -7.32
N ASN A 29 -10.65 -37.05 -8.52
CA ASN A 29 -11.57 -36.34 -9.43
C ASN A 29 -13.02 -36.37 -8.91
N LEU A 30 -13.25 -35.81 -7.74
CA LEU A 30 -14.55 -35.65 -7.12
C LEU A 30 -15.05 -34.22 -7.31
N LEU A 31 -16.28 -34.09 -7.82
CA LEU A 31 -16.93 -32.81 -8.08
C LEU A 31 -17.02 -31.93 -6.82
N SER A 32 -17.25 -32.56 -5.67
CA SER A 32 -17.34 -31.90 -4.36
C SER A 32 -16.03 -31.21 -3.99
N LEU A 33 -14.89 -31.89 -4.10
CA LEU A 33 -13.58 -31.33 -3.81
C LEU A 33 -13.21 -30.18 -4.75
N ARG A 34 -13.48 -30.35 -6.04
CA ARG A 34 -13.28 -29.30 -7.04
C ARG A 34 -14.11 -28.05 -6.72
N ASN A 35 -15.35 -28.21 -6.33
CA ASN A 35 -16.22 -27.08 -5.99
C ASN A 35 -15.78 -26.42 -4.69
N GLN A 36 -15.37 -27.16 -3.66
CA GLN A 36 -14.80 -26.62 -2.43
C GLN A 36 -13.55 -25.77 -2.73
N LEU A 37 -12.64 -26.27 -3.57
CA LEU A 37 -11.43 -25.56 -3.96
C LEU A 37 -11.76 -24.24 -4.71
N ARG A 38 -12.72 -24.30 -5.66
CA ARG A 38 -13.17 -23.13 -6.42
C ARG A 38 -13.87 -22.07 -5.58
N MET A 39 -14.55 -22.45 -4.52
CA MET A 39 -15.18 -21.50 -3.59
C MET A 39 -14.16 -20.72 -2.77
N LYS A 40 -12.98 -21.30 -2.50
CA LYS A 40 -11.94 -20.70 -1.67
C LYS A 40 -10.83 -20.02 -2.47
N LEU A 41 -10.54 -20.52 -3.66
CA LEU A 41 -9.40 -20.12 -4.48
C LEU A 41 -9.83 -19.93 -5.94
N LYS A 42 -9.24 -18.96 -6.63
CA LYS A 42 -9.37 -18.83 -8.09
C LYS A 42 -8.46 -19.84 -8.76
N VAL A 43 -8.93 -21.08 -8.90
CA VAL A 43 -8.16 -22.14 -9.53
C VAL A 43 -8.51 -22.31 -11.01
N GLN A 44 -7.51 -22.69 -11.79
CA GLN A 44 -7.58 -23.02 -13.21
C GLN A 44 -6.97 -24.38 -13.46
N TRP A 45 -7.36 -25.03 -14.55
CA TRP A 45 -6.77 -26.29 -14.97
C TRP A 45 -5.57 -26.03 -15.89
N SER A 46 -4.45 -26.66 -15.61
CA SER A 46 -3.28 -26.65 -16.48
C SER A 46 -3.26 -27.90 -17.34
N GLN A 47 -3.41 -27.75 -18.65
CA GLN A 47 -3.33 -28.87 -19.60
C GLN A 47 -1.92 -29.46 -19.66
N SER A 48 -0.88 -28.62 -19.58
CA SER A 48 0.52 -29.05 -19.64
C SER A 48 0.96 -29.83 -18.39
N ASN A 49 0.51 -29.39 -17.22
CA ASN A 49 0.89 -30.02 -15.94
C ASN A 49 -0.14 -31.05 -15.45
N LYS A 50 -1.30 -31.16 -16.12
CA LYS A 50 -2.44 -32.02 -15.72
C LYS A 50 -2.81 -31.86 -14.24
N LYS A 51 -2.79 -30.60 -13.74
CA LYS A 51 -3.07 -30.25 -12.35
C LYS A 51 -3.92 -28.97 -12.28
N TRP A 52 -4.69 -28.86 -11.21
CA TRP A 52 -5.33 -27.58 -10.86
C TRP A 52 -4.27 -26.66 -10.28
N TYR A 53 -4.36 -25.36 -10.58
CA TYR A 53 -3.44 -24.38 -10.03
C TYR A 53 -4.12 -23.05 -9.69
N ALA A 54 -3.59 -22.36 -8.71
CA ALA A 54 -3.87 -20.97 -8.41
C ALA A 54 -2.58 -20.17 -8.48
N LEU A 55 -2.67 -18.87 -8.73
CA LEU A 55 -1.49 -17.99 -8.60
C LEU A 55 -0.98 -18.04 -7.15
N ASP A 56 0.33 -18.12 -6.97
CA ASP A 56 0.95 -18.06 -5.66
C ASP A 56 0.83 -16.65 -5.09
N MET A 57 -0.07 -16.50 -4.14
CA MET A 57 -0.36 -15.21 -3.50
C MET A 57 -0.31 -15.36 -1.98
N PRO A 58 0.17 -14.33 -1.24
CA PRO A 58 0.26 -14.39 0.22
C PRO A 58 -1.05 -14.77 0.92
N GLN A 59 -2.18 -14.35 0.39
CA GLN A 59 -3.51 -14.70 0.93
C GLN A 59 -3.84 -16.19 0.76
N TYR A 60 -3.42 -16.81 -0.36
CA TYR A 60 -3.62 -18.23 -0.59
C TYR A 60 -2.64 -19.07 0.22
N ARG A 61 -1.39 -18.62 0.37
CA ARG A 61 -0.44 -19.27 1.28
C ARG A 61 -0.96 -19.31 2.72
N ARG A 62 -1.53 -18.19 3.24
CA ARG A 62 -2.16 -18.16 4.57
C ARG A 62 -3.36 -19.11 4.68
N LEU A 63 -4.21 -19.16 3.65
CA LEU A 63 -5.38 -20.04 3.62
C LEU A 63 -5.00 -21.53 3.60
N LEU A 64 -3.87 -21.84 2.98
CA LEU A 64 -3.35 -23.19 2.78
C LEU A 64 -2.30 -23.59 3.83
N ASP A 65 -2.09 -22.76 4.83
CA ASP A 65 -1.06 -22.94 5.88
C ASP A 65 0.37 -23.13 5.33
N LEU A 66 0.64 -22.50 4.18
CA LEU A 66 1.96 -22.50 3.55
C LEU A 66 2.84 -21.37 4.08
N PRO A 67 4.15 -21.58 4.21
CA PRO A 67 5.05 -20.53 4.65
C PRO A 67 4.99 -19.32 3.72
N LEU A 68 4.94 -18.13 4.30
CA LEU A 68 5.01 -16.91 3.51
C LEU A 68 6.45 -16.73 3.01
N GLU A 69 6.60 -16.40 1.73
CA GLU A 69 7.91 -16.05 1.20
C GLU A 69 8.52 -14.86 1.94
N ALA A 70 9.74 -15.01 2.34
CA ALA A 70 10.48 -13.91 2.91
C ALA A 70 10.80 -12.85 1.83
N ALA A 71 10.82 -11.58 2.23
CA ALA A 71 11.16 -10.49 1.31
C ALA A 71 12.54 -10.74 0.67
N GLY A 72 12.59 -10.70 -0.67
CA GLY A 72 13.84 -10.88 -1.43
C GLY A 72 14.31 -12.31 -1.64
N GLU A 73 13.62 -13.32 -1.11
CA GLU A 73 14.06 -14.75 -1.22
C GLU A 73 14.32 -15.17 -2.67
N LYS A 74 13.44 -14.87 -3.59
CA LYS A 74 13.61 -15.17 -5.03
C LYS A 74 14.70 -14.37 -5.73
N LEU A 75 15.28 -13.38 -5.08
CA LEU A 75 16.35 -12.59 -5.65
C LEU A 75 17.74 -13.21 -5.38
N VAL A 76 17.86 -14.03 -4.34
CA VAL A 76 19.13 -14.61 -3.89
C VAL A 76 19.79 -15.41 -5.00
N ASP A 77 19.05 -16.28 -5.70
CA ASP A 77 19.56 -17.13 -6.78
C ASP A 77 20.05 -16.34 -8.01
N LYS A 78 19.70 -15.05 -8.08
CA LYS A 78 20.08 -14.16 -9.19
C LYS A 78 21.25 -13.25 -8.85
N ILE A 79 21.80 -13.38 -7.64
CA ILE A 79 22.94 -12.58 -7.16
C ILE A 79 24.22 -13.38 -7.38
N HIS A 80 25.28 -12.70 -7.83
CA HIS A 80 26.59 -13.32 -7.92
C HIS A 80 27.05 -13.80 -6.53
N PRO A 81 27.62 -15.01 -6.39
CA PRO A 81 27.95 -15.63 -5.09
C PRO A 81 28.71 -14.72 -4.14
N VAL A 82 29.62 -13.88 -4.64
CA VAL A 82 30.42 -12.92 -3.83
C VAL A 82 29.56 -11.93 -3.04
N ASN A 83 28.33 -11.65 -3.49
CA ASN A 83 27.43 -10.65 -2.90
C ASN A 83 26.21 -11.25 -2.20
N VAL A 84 26.05 -12.57 -2.20
CA VAL A 84 24.91 -13.24 -1.54
C VAL A 84 24.89 -12.93 -0.05
N GLN A 85 26.04 -13.04 0.62
CA GLN A 85 26.13 -12.76 2.07
C GLN A 85 25.75 -11.30 2.38
N ALA A 86 26.22 -10.33 1.59
CA ALA A 86 25.86 -8.93 1.75
C ALA A 86 24.33 -8.70 1.67
N PHE A 87 23.66 -9.40 0.74
CA PHE A 87 22.21 -9.32 0.59
C PHE A 87 21.46 -9.94 1.77
N LEU A 88 21.91 -11.11 2.24
CA LEU A 88 21.30 -11.81 3.38
C LEU A 88 21.46 -11.01 4.67
N THR A 89 22.65 -10.46 4.94
CA THR A 89 22.89 -9.62 6.11
C THR A 89 22.03 -8.35 6.09
N MET A 90 21.89 -7.70 4.92
CA MET A 90 20.98 -6.56 4.80
C MET A 90 19.52 -6.93 5.09
N ARG A 91 19.07 -8.10 4.62
CA ARG A 91 17.71 -8.59 4.88
C ARG A 91 17.48 -8.84 6.37
N GLU A 92 18.44 -9.51 7.01
CA GLU A 92 18.40 -9.81 8.43
C GLU A 92 18.32 -8.52 9.27
N GLU A 93 19.15 -7.54 8.98
CA GLU A 93 19.16 -6.26 9.67
C GLU A 93 17.84 -5.48 9.49
N LEU A 94 17.23 -5.54 8.31
CA LEU A 94 15.91 -4.95 8.09
C LEU A 94 14.82 -5.62 8.94
N ILE A 95 14.91 -6.93 9.15
CA ILE A 95 13.98 -7.70 9.98
C ILE A 95 14.18 -7.35 11.46
N LEU A 96 15.42 -7.42 11.95
CA LEU A 96 15.77 -7.13 13.36
C LEU A 96 15.34 -5.72 13.76
N ARG A 97 15.49 -4.73 12.90
CA ARG A 97 15.04 -3.35 13.15
C ARG A 97 13.52 -3.16 12.96
N GLY A 98 12.77 -4.22 12.69
CA GLY A 98 11.31 -4.17 12.58
C GLY A 98 10.79 -3.32 11.43
N TYR A 99 11.52 -3.23 10.31
CA TYR A 99 11.02 -2.57 9.11
C TYR A 99 9.80 -3.26 8.55
N SER A 100 8.84 -2.48 8.01
CA SER A 100 7.62 -3.05 7.43
C SER A 100 7.96 -3.96 6.24
N PRO A 101 7.16 -5.01 5.98
CA PRO A 101 7.39 -5.91 4.83
C PRO A 101 7.52 -5.17 3.49
N ASN A 102 6.75 -4.09 3.31
CA ASN A 102 6.85 -3.28 2.10
C ASN A 102 8.18 -2.51 2.03
N THR A 103 8.67 -1.97 3.14
CA THR A 103 9.98 -1.30 3.21
C THR A 103 11.11 -2.29 2.95
N GLN A 104 11.05 -3.48 3.57
CA GLN A 104 12.01 -4.55 3.31
C GLN A 104 12.06 -4.89 1.82
N LYS A 105 10.88 -5.11 1.19
CA LYS A 105 10.78 -5.40 -0.24
C LYS A 105 11.41 -4.32 -1.11
N VAL A 106 11.12 -3.04 -0.83
CA VAL A 106 11.68 -1.92 -1.59
C VAL A 106 13.19 -1.86 -1.44
N TYR A 107 13.71 -1.91 -0.20
CA TYR A 107 15.14 -1.81 0.05
C TYR A 107 15.91 -2.97 -0.56
N LEU A 108 15.42 -4.20 -0.40
CA LEU A 108 16.05 -5.39 -0.99
C LEU A 108 15.99 -5.37 -2.52
N SER A 109 14.90 -4.90 -3.11
CA SER A 109 14.80 -4.76 -4.56
C SER A 109 15.79 -3.73 -5.10
N GLU A 110 15.93 -2.57 -4.45
CA GLU A 110 16.87 -1.55 -4.87
C GLU A 110 18.34 -1.98 -4.66
N PHE A 111 18.61 -2.70 -3.58
CA PHE A 111 19.94 -3.26 -3.34
C PHE A 111 20.29 -4.36 -4.33
N PHE A 112 19.34 -5.24 -4.66
CA PHE A 112 19.50 -6.25 -5.70
C PHE A 112 19.89 -5.62 -7.05
N GLN A 113 19.25 -4.53 -7.47
CA GLN A 113 19.60 -3.83 -8.71
C GLN A 113 21.04 -3.32 -8.70
N PHE A 114 21.52 -2.87 -7.55
CA PHE A 114 22.92 -2.49 -7.39
C PHE A 114 23.86 -3.69 -7.52
N LEU A 115 23.60 -4.77 -6.79
CA LEU A 115 24.40 -5.99 -6.82
C LEU A 115 24.45 -6.64 -8.22
N SER A 116 23.33 -6.56 -8.96
CA SER A 116 23.25 -7.04 -10.34
C SER A 116 24.20 -6.31 -11.30
N ILE A 117 24.48 -5.05 -11.04
CA ILE A 117 25.44 -4.25 -11.83
C ILE A 117 26.88 -4.52 -11.38
N LEU A 118 27.10 -4.71 -10.09
CA LEU A 118 28.41 -5.04 -9.54
C LEU A 118 28.95 -6.39 -10.04
N LYS A 119 28.05 -7.34 -10.34
CA LYS A 119 28.44 -8.71 -10.77
C LYS A 119 29.43 -9.35 -9.79
N HIS A 120 30.67 -9.62 -10.22
CA HIS A 120 31.72 -10.25 -9.46
C HIS A 120 32.46 -9.31 -8.49
N HIS A 121 32.19 -8.02 -8.50
CA HIS A 121 32.78 -7.10 -7.55
C HIS A 121 32.03 -7.12 -6.21
N SER A 122 32.79 -7.23 -5.10
CA SER A 122 32.21 -7.23 -3.77
C SER A 122 31.64 -5.87 -3.40
N ALA A 123 30.40 -5.85 -2.90
CA ALA A 123 29.76 -4.63 -2.41
C ALA A 123 30.39 -4.12 -1.12
N GLN A 124 31.03 -4.98 -0.29
CA GLN A 124 31.62 -4.59 0.98
C GLN A 124 32.80 -3.65 0.84
N ASN A 125 33.64 -3.89 -0.15
CA ASN A 125 34.92 -3.21 -0.33
C ASN A 125 34.89 -2.15 -1.43
N LEU A 126 33.71 -1.61 -1.73
CA LEU A 126 33.55 -0.68 -2.82
C LEU A 126 33.89 0.77 -2.40
N PRO A 127 34.82 1.45 -3.10
CA PRO A 127 35.12 2.85 -2.83
C PRO A 127 33.90 3.76 -3.04
N VAL A 128 33.83 4.86 -2.29
CA VAL A 128 32.74 5.85 -2.36
C VAL A 128 32.55 6.39 -3.79
N GLU A 129 33.66 6.59 -4.50
CA GLU A 129 33.66 7.08 -5.89
C GLU A 129 32.91 6.13 -6.84
N LYS A 130 33.01 4.83 -6.61
CA LYS A 130 32.28 3.83 -7.41
C LYS A 130 30.78 3.84 -7.10
N ILE A 131 30.40 4.04 -5.83
CA ILE A 131 29.00 4.19 -5.44
C ILE A 131 28.42 5.46 -6.08
N ARG A 132 29.18 6.56 -6.04
CA ARG A 132 28.79 7.82 -6.68
C ARG A 132 28.64 7.67 -8.19
N SER A 133 29.61 7.03 -8.87
CA SER A 133 29.57 6.74 -10.31
C SER A 133 28.35 5.86 -10.66
N TYR A 134 28.00 4.89 -9.83
CA TYR A 134 26.79 4.09 -9.99
C TYR A 134 25.52 4.95 -9.92
N LEU A 135 25.42 5.88 -8.98
CA LEU A 135 24.25 6.74 -8.85
C LEU A 135 24.13 7.73 -10.03
N VAL A 136 25.26 8.22 -10.55
CA VAL A 136 25.29 9.00 -11.80
C VAL A 136 24.80 8.15 -12.97
N TYR A 137 25.30 6.91 -13.12
CA TYR A 137 24.80 5.96 -14.11
C TYR A 137 23.28 5.72 -14.00
N CYS A 138 22.76 5.58 -12.79
CA CYS A 138 21.32 5.43 -12.55
C CYS A 138 20.53 6.65 -13.05
N SER A 139 21.07 7.84 -12.87
CA SER A 139 20.44 9.09 -13.32
C SER A 139 20.54 9.30 -14.82
N GLU A 140 21.74 9.20 -15.39
CA GLU A 140 22.02 9.58 -16.76
C GLU A 140 21.71 8.49 -17.78
N ARG A 141 22.09 7.26 -17.48
CA ARG A 141 21.93 6.12 -18.42
C ARG A 141 20.61 5.38 -18.21
N LEU A 142 20.25 5.05 -16.97
CA LEU A 142 18.99 4.37 -16.67
C LEU A 142 17.82 5.35 -16.61
N LYS A 143 18.05 6.66 -16.60
CA LYS A 143 17.03 7.73 -16.54
C LYS A 143 15.99 7.48 -15.44
N LEU A 144 16.45 7.03 -14.29
CA LEU A 144 15.56 6.75 -13.16
C LEU A 144 14.91 8.05 -12.68
N LYS A 145 13.61 7.97 -12.38
CA LYS A 145 12.89 9.08 -11.76
C LYS A 145 13.47 9.39 -10.38
N GLU A 146 13.42 10.66 -9.98
CA GLU A 146 13.98 11.14 -8.70
C GLU A 146 13.49 10.31 -7.49
N ALA A 147 12.23 9.92 -7.48
CA ALA A 147 11.67 9.10 -6.40
C ALA A 147 12.31 7.71 -6.31
N THR A 148 12.60 7.08 -7.45
CA THR A 148 13.30 5.78 -7.50
C THR A 148 14.76 5.95 -7.11
N LEU A 149 15.42 6.99 -7.60
CA LEU A 149 16.80 7.29 -7.24
C LEU A 149 16.94 7.56 -5.73
N HIS A 150 15.99 8.29 -5.11
CA HIS A 150 15.91 8.44 -3.66
C HIS A 150 15.78 7.10 -2.92
N SER A 151 14.95 6.19 -3.41
CA SER A 151 14.80 4.86 -2.81
C SER A 151 16.09 4.06 -2.91
N ARG A 152 16.78 4.16 -4.04
CA ARG A 152 18.08 3.53 -4.27
C ARG A 152 19.16 4.07 -3.32
N VAL A 153 19.28 5.39 -3.22
CA VAL A 153 20.21 6.05 -2.28
C VAL A 153 19.90 5.62 -0.84
N ASN A 154 18.63 5.57 -0.43
CA ASN A 154 18.26 5.15 0.91
C ASN A 154 18.60 3.67 1.20
N ALA A 155 18.42 2.78 0.23
CA ALA A 155 18.77 1.36 0.35
C ALA A 155 20.30 1.18 0.49
N LEU A 156 21.07 1.87 -0.35
CA LEU A 156 22.54 1.85 -0.27
C LEU A 156 23.03 2.48 1.03
N LYS A 157 22.46 3.63 1.42
CA LYS A 157 22.80 4.26 2.72
C LYS A 157 22.54 3.31 3.88
N PHE A 158 21.41 2.60 3.87
CA PHE A 158 21.10 1.63 4.90
C PHE A 158 22.14 0.51 4.94
N TYR A 159 22.52 -0.04 3.79
CA TYR A 159 23.54 -1.09 3.74
C TYR A 159 24.88 -0.61 4.26
N TYR A 160 25.39 0.48 3.71
CA TYR A 160 26.74 0.95 4.07
C TYR A 160 26.84 1.49 5.49
N GLU A 161 25.86 2.29 5.94
CA GLU A 161 25.93 2.92 7.26
C GLU A 161 25.34 2.07 8.39
N GLN A 162 24.33 1.24 8.11
CA GLN A 162 23.62 0.51 9.16
C GLN A 162 23.96 -0.99 9.21
N VAL A 163 24.43 -1.57 8.09
CA VAL A 163 24.78 -3.00 8.02
C VAL A 163 26.30 -3.20 8.16
N ILE A 164 27.11 -2.45 7.42
CA ILE A 164 28.57 -2.56 7.48
C ILE A 164 29.26 -1.42 8.25
N HIS A 165 28.48 -0.52 8.85
CA HIS A 165 28.92 0.51 9.80
C HIS A 165 30.00 1.49 9.28
N ILE A 166 29.93 1.84 7.98
CA ILE A 166 30.77 2.90 7.42
C ILE A 166 30.05 4.24 7.67
N GLU A 167 30.50 4.97 8.67
CA GLU A 167 29.89 6.23 9.08
C GLU A 167 30.02 7.32 8.01
N ASN A 168 28.96 8.12 7.87
CA ASN A 168 28.93 9.33 7.04
C ASN A 168 29.26 9.15 5.55
N LEU A 169 29.29 7.93 5.04
CA LEU A 169 29.60 7.65 3.64
C LEU A 169 28.73 8.47 2.68
N PHE A 170 27.45 8.60 2.99
CA PHE A 170 26.48 9.31 2.16
C PHE A 170 26.36 10.81 2.45
N SER A 171 27.18 11.38 3.34
CA SER A 171 27.24 12.84 3.53
C SER A 171 27.74 13.57 2.29
N ALA A 172 28.71 12.95 1.58
CA ALA A 172 29.28 13.46 0.34
C ALA A 172 28.46 13.11 -0.92
N VAL A 173 27.37 12.33 -0.81
CA VAL A 173 26.53 11.96 -1.94
C VAL A 173 25.33 12.91 -2.02
N PRO A 174 25.26 13.80 -3.03
CA PRO A 174 24.16 14.73 -3.16
C PRO A 174 22.84 13.97 -3.42
N ARG A 175 21.78 14.40 -2.73
CA ARG A 175 20.45 13.86 -2.97
C ARG A 175 19.75 14.63 -4.08
N PRO A 176 19.07 13.94 -5.02
CA PRO A 176 18.27 14.62 -6.02
C PRO A 176 17.24 15.54 -5.34
N LYS A 177 17.09 16.76 -5.83
CA LYS A 177 16.03 17.67 -5.36
C LYS A 177 14.68 17.07 -5.74
N LYS A 178 13.80 16.84 -4.77
CA LYS A 178 12.43 16.43 -5.07
C LYS A 178 11.67 17.63 -5.63
N PRO A 179 11.07 17.52 -6.82
CA PRO A 179 10.18 18.57 -7.29
C PRO A 179 9.00 18.70 -6.30
N SER A 180 8.75 19.92 -5.83
CA SER A 180 7.59 20.23 -5.01
C SER A 180 6.34 20.21 -5.90
N GLN A 181 5.63 19.10 -5.92
CA GLN A 181 4.36 19.01 -6.63
C GLN A 181 3.22 19.29 -5.67
N LEU A 182 2.36 20.22 -6.05
CA LEU A 182 1.14 20.47 -5.30
C LEU A 182 0.23 19.24 -5.30
N PRO A 183 -0.44 18.94 -4.18
CA PRO A 183 -1.40 17.85 -4.10
C PRO A 183 -2.50 18.02 -5.15
N LYS A 184 -2.79 16.95 -5.88
CA LYS A 184 -3.92 16.95 -6.82
C LYS A 184 -5.21 16.69 -6.04
N VAL A 185 -6.16 17.59 -6.20
CA VAL A 185 -7.42 17.63 -5.46
C VAL A 185 -8.60 17.47 -6.42
N LEU A 186 -9.64 16.75 -5.99
CA LEU A 186 -10.94 16.68 -6.65
C LEU A 186 -11.83 17.78 -6.07
N SER A 187 -12.54 18.51 -6.90
CA SER A 187 -13.54 19.48 -6.44
C SER A 187 -14.74 18.78 -5.77
N LYS A 188 -15.51 19.52 -4.98
CA LYS A 188 -16.77 18.99 -4.39
C LYS A 188 -17.74 18.52 -5.46
N ALA A 189 -17.79 19.18 -6.63
CA ALA A 189 -18.59 18.78 -7.77
C ALA A 189 -18.10 17.44 -8.39
N ASP A 190 -16.79 17.27 -8.57
CA ASP A 190 -16.20 15.99 -9.04
C ASP A 190 -16.57 14.83 -8.09
N LEU A 191 -16.44 15.07 -6.78
CA LEU A 191 -16.76 14.07 -5.75
C LEU A 191 -18.24 13.69 -5.77
N LYS A 192 -19.14 14.68 -5.83
CA LYS A 192 -20.58 14.46 -5.91
C LYS A 192 -20.92 13.58 -7.12
N LYS A 193 -20.46 13.98 -8.31
CA LYS A 193 -20.67 13.22 -9.55
C LYS A 193 -20.09 11.81 -9.48
N MET A 194 -18.89 11.62 -8.92
CA MET A 194 -18.28 10.32 -8.75
C MET A 194 -19.09 9.41 -7.82
N PHE A 195 -19.63 9.94 -6.72
CA PHE A 195 -20.45 9.18 -5.79
C PHE A 195 -21.80 8.80 -6.41
N GLU A 196 -22.45 9.72 -7.09
CA GLU A 196 -23.76 9.50 -7.75
C GLU A 196 -23.67 8.40 -8.83
N LEU A 197 -22.56 8.35 -9.58
CA LEU A 197 -22.37 7.37 -10.65
C LEU A 197 -21.75 6.04 -10.18
N THR A 198 -21.50 5.87 -8.89
CA THR A 198 -20.98 4.62 -8.33
C THR A 198 -22.13 3.75 -7.81
N GLU A 199 -22.67 2.88 -8.65
CA GLU A 199 -23.87 2.05 -8.36
C GLU A 199 -23.63 0.98 -7.29
N ASN A 200 -22.42 0.37 -7.23
CA ASN A 200 -22.14 -0.71 -6.28
C ASN A 200 -22.03 -0.16 -4.85
N PRO A 201 -22.89 -0.58 -3.90
CA PRO A 201 -22.94 -0.02 -2.54
C PRO A 201 -21.61 -0.18 -1.79
N LYS A 202 -20.93 -1.31 -1.94
CA LYS A 202 -19.61 -1.55 -1.32
C LYS A 202 -18.56 -0.58 -1.86
N HIS A 203 -18.53 -0.37 -3.17
CA HIS A 203 -17.57 0.53 -3.80
C HIS A 203 -17.83 1.98 -3.41
N LEU A 204 -19.11 2.39 -3.42
CA LEU A 204 -19.53 3.72 -2.99
C LEU A 204 -19.12 4.00 -1.54
N LEU A 205 -19.42 3.07 -0.65
CA LEU A 205 -19.09 3.19 0.77
C LEU A 205 -17.57 3.28 1.00
N ILE A 206 -16.76 2.49 0.28
CA ILE A 206 -15.29 2.60 0.30
C ILE A 206 -14.84 4.02 -0.05
N LEU A 207 -15.34 4.57 -1.17
CA LEU A 207 -14.94 5.90 -1.64
C LEU A 207 -15.37 7.01 -0.67
N LYS A 208 -16.60 6.93 -0.16
CA LYS A 208 -17.15 7.88 0.82
C LYS A 208 -16.37 7.85 2.13
N LEU A 209 -16.00 6.67 2.64
CA LEU A 209 -15.21 6.56 3.88
C LEU A 209 -13.77 7.05 3.68
N VAL A 210 -13.14 6.73 2.54
CA VAL A 210 -11.78 7.25 2.25
C VAL A 210 -11.78 8.76 2.21
N TYR A 211 -12.78 9.38 1.56
CA TYR A 211 -12.91 10.83 1.52
C TYR A 211 -13.38 11.40 2.87
N GLY A 212 -14.48 10.92 3.43
CA GLY A 212 -15.12 11.51 4.61
C GLY A 212 -14.31 11.40 5.91
N MET A 213 -13.35 10.49 5.96
CA MET A 213 -12.45 10.31 7.12
C MET A 213 -10.97 10.54 6.78
N GLY A 214 -10.65 10.92 5.55
CA GLY A 214 -9.27 11.14 5.11
C GLY A 214 -8.36 9.92 5.22
N LEU A 215 -8.88 8.70 5.03
CA LEU A 215 -8.15 7.47 5.25
C LEU A 215 -7.08 7.19 4.17
N ARG A 216 -5.99 6.53 4.59
CA ARG A 216 -5.07 5.91 3.64
C ARG A 216 -5.69 4.64 3.06
N VAL A 217 -5.28 4.27 1.84
CA VAL A 217 -5.79 3.03 1.21
C VAL A 217 -5.49 1.78 2.04
N SER A 218 -4.37 1.74 2.76
CA SER A 218 -4.06 0.65 3.68
C SER A 218 -4.94 0.63 4.92
N GLU A 219 -5.39 1.79 5.38
CA GLU A 219 -6.26 1.92 6.54
C GLU A 219 -7.69 1.46 6.22
N ILE A 220 -8.23 1.85 5.06
CA ILE A 220 -9.59 1.42 4.67
C ILE A 220 -9.67 -0.08 4.43
N VAL A 221 -8.65 -0.72 3.84
CA VAL A 221 -8.66 -2.18 3.65
C VAL A 221 -8.42 -2.94 4.94
N GLY A 222 -7.69 -2.36 5.90
CA GLY A 222 -7.42 -2.93 7.21
C GLY A 222 -8.50 -2.67 8.26
N LEU A 223 -9.50 -1.85 7.95
CA LEU A 223 -10.54 -1.47 8.89
C LEU A 223 -11.41 -2.67 9.24
N LYS A 224 -11.54 -2.94 10.54
CA LYS A 224 -12.36 -4.03 11.07
C LYS A 224 -13.72 -3.52 11.55
N VAL A 225 -14.70 -4.41 11.56
CA VAL A 225 -16.05 -4.09 12.04
C VAL A 225 -16.02 -3.58 13.49
N LYS A 226 -15.20 -4.19 14.34
CA LYS A 226 -15.03 -3.80 15.75
C LYS A 226 -14.41 -2.43 15.98
N ASP A 227 -13.76 -1.86 14.97
CA ASP A 227 -13.09 -0.57 15.07
C ASP A 227 -14.07 0.62 14.94
N ILE A 228 -15.34 0.33 14.61
CA ILE A 228 -16.38 1.33 14.39
C ILE A 228 -17.25 1.46 15.64
N ASP A 229 -17.14 2.60 16.32
CA ASP A 229 -18.02 2.94 17.44
C ASP A 229 -19.14 3.88 16.96
N GLY A 230 -20.26 3.29 16.59
CA GLY A 230 -21.42 4.04 16.11
C GLY A 230 -22.16 4.83 17.21
N LYS A 231 -21.92 4.51 18.52
CA LYS A 231 -22.50 5.31 19.64
C LYS A 231 -21.71 6.60 19.85
N ARG A 232 -20.38 6.49 19.82
CA ARG A 232 -19.48 7.65 19.99
C ARG A 232 -19.17 8.36 18.68
N MET A 233 -19.68 7.88 17.55
CA MET A 233 -19.40 8.42 16.22
C MET A 233 -17.89 8.54 15.93
N LYS A 234 -17.13 7.50 16.29
CA LYS A 234 -15.67 7.45 16.12
C LYS A 234 -15.26 6.13 15.49
N VAL A 235 -14.17 6.19 14.74
CA VAL A 235 -13.51 5.01 14.14
C VAL A 235 -12.08 4.95 14.63
N HIS A 236 -11.68 3.80 15.16
CA HIS A 236 -10.34 3.53 15.62
C HIS A 236 -9.48 3.06 14.45
N ILE A 237 -8.47 3.84 14.08
CA ILE A 237 -7.51 3.49 13.03
C ILE A 237 -6.27 2.90 13.68
N GLN A 238 -6.18 1.57 13.65
CA GLN A 238 -5.08 0.82 14.23
C GLN A 238 -3.87 0.81 13.28
N TYR A 239 -2.67 0.72 13.85
CA TYR A 239 -1.40 0.54 13.13
C TYR A 239 -1.18 1.52 11.97
N ALA A 240 -1.60 2.77 12.14
CA ALA A 240 -1.30 3.82 11.18
C ALA A 240 0.23 3.92 10.96
N LYS A 241 0.66 4.57 9.88
CA LYS A 241 2.08 4.74 9.54
C LYS A 241 2.87 5.24 10.77
N GLY A 242 3.81 4.43 11.27
CA GLY A 242 4.59 4.71 12.48
C GLY A 242 4.06 4.06 13.75
N LYS A 243 3.18 3.06 13.66
CA LYS A 243 2.60 2.27 14.78
C LYS A 243 1.85 3.13 15.82
N LYS A 244 1.32 4.31 15.44
CA LYS A 244 0.47 5.14 16.29
C LYS A 244 -0.98 5.00 15.87
N ASP A 245 -1.83 4.68 16.82
CA ASP A 245 -3.27 4.61 16.65
C ASP A 245 -3.88 6.01 16.71
N ARG A 246 -5.00 6.20 16.06
CA ARG A 246 -5.79 7.44 16.16
C ARG A 246 -7.27 7.16 16.02
N TYR A 247 -8.07 8.08 16.56
CA TYR A 247 -9.51 8.10 16.31
C TYR A 247 -9.84 9.16 15.26
N VAL A 248 -10.75 8.82 14.36
CA VAL A 248 -11.32 9.75 13.38
C VAL A 248 -12.83 9.82 13.54
N PRO A 249 -13.46 10.98 13.36
CA PRO A 249 -14.91 11.09 13.42
C PRO A 249 -15.57 10.30 12.28
N LEU A 250 -16.63 9.57 12.60
CA LEU A 250 -17.50 8.92 11.62
C LEU A 250 -18.54 9.95 11.14
N PRO A 251 -18.62 10.25 9.84
CA PRO A 251 -19.62 11.20 9.35
C PRO A 251 -21.04 10.72 9.60
N HIS A 252 -21.91 11.56 10.15
CA HIS A 252 -23.31 11.22 10.42
C HIS A 252 -24.07 10.78 9.16
N SER A 253 -23.79 11.43 8.04
CA SER A 253 -24.42 11.15 6.74
C SER A 253 -24.21 9.73 6.21
N ILE A 254 -23.16 9.01 6.68
CA ILE A 254 -22.82 7.69 6.15
C ILE A 254 -23.41 6.53 6.96
N ILE A 255 -23.97 6.80 8.14
CA ILE A 255 -24.42 5.75 9.06
C ILE A 255 -25.51 4.86 8.45
N GLY A 256 -26.47 5.45 7.75
CA GLY A 256 -27.54 4.71 7.09
C GLY A 256 -26.99 3.71 6.07
N GLU A 257 -26.07 4.19 5.20
CA GLU A 257 -25.41 3.37 4.18
C GLU A 257 -24.54 2.29 4.80
N LEU A 258 -23.81 2.63 5.88
CA LEU A 258 -22.95 1.69 6.59
C LEU A 258 -23.77 0.55 7.22
N ARG A 259 -24.90 0.86 7.86
CA ARG A 259 -25.82 -0.14 8.42
C ARG A 259 -26.47 -1.01 7.34
N ALA A 260 -26.89 -0.41 6.23
CA ALA A 260 -27.44 -1.14 5.08
C ALA A 260 -26.40 -2.11 4.50
N TYR A 261 -25.17 -1.63 4.31
CA TYR A 261 -24.04 -2.44 3.87
C TYR A 261 -23.78 -3.61 4.82
N TYR A 262 -23.71 -3.35 6.14
CA TYR A 262 -23.47 -4.38 7.14
C TYR A 262 -24.53 -5.49 7.08
N ARG A 263 -25.81 -5.14 6.96
CA ARG A 263 -26.91 -6.11 6.86
C ARG A 263 -26.83 -6.95 5.59
N SER A 264 -26.49 -6.34 4.45
CA SER A 264 -26.47 -7.00 3.15
C SER A 264 -25.23 -7.87 2.93
N TYR A 265 -24.07 -7.43 3.39
CA TYR A 265 -22.78 -8.11 3.13
C TYR A 265 -22.31 -8.97 4.30
N ASN A 266 -22.86 -8.75 5.50
CA ASN A 266 -22.53 -9.47 6.74
C ASN A 266 -21.03 -9.74 6.94
N PRO A 267 -20.17 -8.69 6.92
CA PRO A 267 -18.74 -8.85 7.06
C PRO A 267 -18.39 -9.44 8.42
N LYS A 268 -17.42 -10.36 8.47
CA LYS A 268 -17.05 -11.10 9.69
C LYS A 268 -15.95 -10.40 10.48
N GLU A 269 -14.86 -10.08 9.84
CA GLU A 269 -13.69 -9.48 10.49
C GLU A 269 -13.40 -8.08 9.95
N TYR A 270 -13.11 -7.99 8.65
CA TYR A 270 -12.83 -6.72 8.00
C TYR A 270 -14.12 -6.06 7.52
N LEU A 271 -14.24 -4.75 7.67
CA LEU A 271 -15.40 -4.05 7.15
C LEU A 271 -15.62 -4.34 5.66
N PHE A 272 -14.53 -4.40 4.88
CA PHE A 272 -14.57 -4.75 3.46
C PHE A 272 -13.79 -6.04 3.22
N GLU A 273 -14.53 -7.09 2.91
CA GLU A 273 -13.97 -8.41 2.63
C GLU A 273 -13.93 -8.71 1.13
N GLY A 274 -12.95 -9.54 0.73
CA GLY A 274 -12.83 -10.05 -0.64
C GLY A 274 -13.93 -11.06 -0.99
N GLN A 275 -13.99 -11.49 -2.25
CA GLN A 275 -14.96 -12.50 -2.72
C GLN A 275 -14.78 -13.86 -2.03
N THR A 276 -13.56 -14.18 -1.62
CA THR A 276 -13.21 -15.42 -0.91
C THR A 276 -13.08 -15.23 0.60
N GLY A 277 -13.62 -14.14 1.14
CA GLY A 277 -13.40 -13.73 2.53
C GLY A 277 -12.06 -13.02 2.73
N GLY A 278 -11.79 -12.61 3.98
CA GLY A 278 -10.57 -11.90 4.35
C GLY A 278 -10.48 -10.47 3.82
N GLN A 279 -9.37 -9.84 4.06
CA GLN A 279 -9.12 -8.43 3.76
C GLN A 279 -9.28 -8.09 2.27
N TYR A 280 -10.01 -7.02 1.97
CA TYR A 280 -10.08 -6.47 0.60
C TYR A 280 -8.72 -5.93 0.16
N THR A 281 -8.32 -6.13 -1.10
CA THR A 281 -6.97 -5.76 -1.52
C THR A 281 -6.83 -4.28 -1.84
N ILE A 282 -5.65 -3.70 -1.56
CA ILE A 282 -5.32 -2.32 -1.95
C ILE A 282 -5.52 -2.10 -3.46
N ARG A 283 -5.14 -3.10 -4.27
CA ARG A 283 -5.27 -3.04 -5.73
C ARG A 283 -6.75 -2.98 -6.16
N SER A 284 -7.63 -3.73 -5.49
CA SER A 284 -9.07 -3.67 -5.74
C SER A 284 -9.63 -2.29 -5.43
N VAL A 285 -9.26 -1.69 -4.29
CA VAL A 285 -9.70 -0.34 -3.93
C VAL A 285 -9.20 0.71 -4.94
N GLN A 286 -7.96 0.59 -5.39
CA GLN A 286 -7.42 1.47 -6.45
C GLN A 286 -8.19 1.31 -7.77
N GLN A 287 -8.60 0.09 -8.12
CA GLN A 287 -9.38 -0.15 -9.32
C GLN A 287 -10.81 0.39 -9.17
N VAL A 288 -11.43 0.27 -7.99
CA VAL A 288 -12.72 0.90 -7.67
C VAL A 288 -12.66 2.41 -7.93
N PHE A 289 -11.65 3.08 -7.39
CA PHE A 289 -11.46 4.51 -7.60
C PHE A 289 -11.26 4.85 -9.09
N LYS A 290 -10.40 4.12 -9.80
CA LYS A 290 -10.16 4.33 -11.22
C LYS A 290 -11.44 4.19 -12.05
N ASN A 291 -12.24 3.17 -11.77
CA ASN A 291 -13.53 2.94 -12.46
C ASN A 291 -14.53 4.06 -12.16
N ALA A 292 -14.60 4.53 -10.90
CA ALA A 292 -15.47 5.64 -10.51
C ALA A 292 -15.08 6.95 -11.22
N MET A 293 -13.78 7.25 -11.33
CA MET A 293 -13.26 8.40 -12.09
C MET A 293 -13.64 8.33 -13.57
N LEU A 294 -13.51 7.14 -14.18
CA LEU A 294 -13.89 6.92 -15.59
C LEU A 294 -15.38 7.10 -15.81
N LYS A 295 -16.24 6.50 -14.97
CA LYS A 295 -17.70 6.67 -15.04
C LYS A 295 -18.12 8.14 -14.90
N ALA A 296 -17.46 8.85 -13.98
CA ALA A 296 -17.71 10.28 -13.77
C ALA A 296 -17.11 11.19 -14.86
N LYS A 297 -16.39 10.63 -15.84
CA LYS A 297 -15.68 11.39 -16.90
C LYS A 297 -14.73 12.44 -16.32
N ILE A 298 -14.09 12.16 -15.19
CA ILE A 298 -13.12 13.06 -14.54
C ILE A 298 -11.74 12.80 -15.15
N ASN A 299 -11.27 13.72 -16.00
CA ASN A 299 -9.98 13.61 -16.68
C ASN A 299 -8.86 14.26 -15.86
N LYS A 300 -8.59 13.71 -14.68
CA LYS A 300 -7.47 14.13 -13.81
C LYS A 300 -6.55 12.93 -13.56
N LYS A 301 -5.24 13.09 -13.76
CA LYS A 301 -4.23 12.07 -13.43
C LYS A 301 -4.01 12.03 -11.92
N ILE A 302 -4.93 11.42 -11.19
CA ILE A 302 -4.96 11.33 -9.73
C ILE A 302 -5.23 9.88 -9.30
N GLY A 303 -4.57 9.43 -8.24
CA GLY A 303 -4.86 8.14 -7.63
C GLY A 303 -5.79 8.28 -6.42
N ILE A 304 -6.20 7.17 -5.81
CA ILE A 304 -7.12 7.16 -4.66
C ILE A 304 -6.65 8.04 -3.48
N HIS A 305 -5.34 8.24 -3.33
CA HIS A 305 -4.79 9.13 -2.31
C HIS A 305 -5.24 10.60 -2.48
N GLY A 306 -5.68 10.95 -3.69
CA GLY A 306 -6.32 12.23 -3.98
C GLY A 306 -7.60 12.47 -3.20
N LEU A 307 -8.38 11.44 -2.83
CA LEU A 307 -9.54 11.60 -1.95
C LEU A 307 -9.13 12.14 -0.57
N ARG A 308 -8.05 11.61 -0.02
CA ARG A 308 -7.49 12.10 1.24
C ARG A 308 -6.93 13.52 1.11
N HIS A 309 -6.28 13.85 -0.01
CA HIS A 309 -5.84 15.21 -0.29
C HIS A 309 -7.03 16.16 -0.38
N SER A 310 -8.09 15.75 -1.10
CA SER A 310 -9.33 16.54 -1.20
C SER A 310 -10.00 16.76 0.17
N TYR A 311 -10.03 15.72 1.02
CA TYR A 311 -10.54 15.85 2.39
C TYR A 311 -9.77 16.91 3.18
N ALA A 312 -8.43 16.84 3.17
CA ALA A 312 -7.60 17.79 3.89
C ALA A 312 -7.75 19.21 3.37
N THR A 313 -7.79 19.41 2.04
CA THR A 313 -7.96 20.71 1.41
C THR A 313 -9.35 21.28 1.73
N HIS A 314 -10.41 20.48 1.59
CA HIS A 314 -11.77 20.94 1.87
C HIS A 314 -12.02 21.25 3.36
N LEU A 315 -11.36 20.56 4.29
CA LEU A 315 -11.37 20.92 5.71
C LEU A 315 -10.71 22.28 5.94
N LEU A 316 -9.56 22.50 5.30
CA LEU A 316 -8.84 23.77 5.42
C LEU A 316 -9.63 24.93 4.83
N GLU A 317 -10.27 24.73 3.67
CA GLU A 317 -11.20 25.71 3.05
C GLU A 317 -12.42 25.99 3.92
N ALA A 318 -12.87 25.00 4.71
CA ALA A 318 -13.95 25.17 5.69
C ALA A 318 -13.50 25.84 7.00
N GLY A 319 -12.22 26.26 7.11
CA GLY A 319 -11.68 26.96 8.27
C GLY A 319 -11.16 26.06 9.39
N THR A 320 -11.04 24.74 9.15
CA THR A 320 -10.47 23.84 10.16
C THR A 320 -8.98 24.12 10.36
N ASP A 321 -8.57 24.23 11.63
CA ASP A 321 -7.16 24.46 11.97
C ASP A 321 -6.24 23.35 11.46
N THR A 322 -5.05 23.74 11.02
CA THR A 322 -4.07 22.83 10.41
C THR A 322 -3.56 21.77 11.39
N LEU A 323 -3.51 22.05 12.70
CA LEU A 323 -3.11 21.09 13.72
C LEU A 323 -4.17 19.99 13.86
N PHE A 324 -5.45 20.33 13.87
CA PHE A 324 -6.52 19.33 13.87
C PHE A 324 -6.50 18.46 12.61
N ILE A 325 -6.26 19.08 11.44
CA ILE A 325 -6.11 18.32 10.19
C ILE A 325 -4.92 17.36 10.28
N LYS A 326 -3.78 17.80 10.83
CA LYS A 326 -2.61 16.94 11.07
C LYS A 326 -2.98 15.73 11.94
N GLU A 327 -3.70 15.93 13.03
CA GLU A 327 -4.14 14.86 13.94
C GLU A 327 -5.10 13.89 13.26
N LEU A 328 -6.16 14.39 12.62
CA LEU A 328 -7.12 13.58 11.88
C LEU A 328 -6.45 12.71 10.81
N LEU A 329 -5.48 13.27 10.10
CA LEU A 329 -4.72 12.56 9.10
C LEU A 329 -3.63 11.65 9.70
N GLY A 330 -3.21 11.83 10.94
CA GLY A 330 -2.11 11.11 11.55
C GLY A 330 -0.78 11.39 10.84
N HIS A 331 -0.47 12.67 10.60
CA HIS A 331 0.83 13.10 10.10
C HIS A 331 1.80 13.30 11.27
N ARG A 332 3.00 12.71 11.18
CA ARG A 332 4.06 12.92 12.20
C ARG A 332 4.57 14.36 12.18
N ASP A 333 4.78 14.90 10.98
CA ASP A 333 5.34 16.22 10.76
C ASP A 333 4.26 17.15 10.19
N ILE A 334 4.14 18.33 10.78
CA ILE A 334 3.22 19.39 10.34
C ILE A 334 3.51 19.83 8.89
N LYS A 335 4.78 19.77 8.45
CA LYS A 335 5.19 20.07 7.08
C LYS A 335 4.40 19.26 6.04
N THR A 336 4.02 18.01 6.39
CA THR A 336 3.19 17.16 5.52
C THR A 336 1.76 17.70 5.37
N THR A 337 1.26 18.45 6.36
CA THR A 337 -0.07 19.06 6.33
C THR A 337 -0.02 20.44 5.70
N MET A 338 1.07 21.17 5.89
CA MET A 338 1.27 22.50 5.29
C MET A 338 1.21 22.52 3.77
N ILE A 339 1.45 21.38 3.09
CA ILE A 339 1.31 21.31 1.62
C ILE A 339 -0.11 21.65 1.14
N TYR A 340 -1.13 21.47 1.97
CA TYR A 340 -2.53 21.80 1.63
C TYR A 340 -2.80 23.30 1.67
N THR A 341 -2.01 24.08 2.43
CA THR A 341 -2.18 25.53 2.51
C THR A 341 -1.86 26.25 1.20
N HIS A 342 -1.09 25.59 0.32
CA HIS A 342 -0.76 26.10 -1.01
C HIS A 342 -1.79 25.76 -2.10
N VAL A 343 -2.79 24.92 -1.76
CA VAL A 343 -3.82 24.43 -2.71
C VAL A 343 -5.20 24.87 -2.30
N ALA A 344 -5.42 25.06 -0.99
CA ALA A 344 -6.70 25.53 -0.46
C ALA A 344 -6.95 26.98 -0.90
N ASP A 345 -8.13 27.21 -1.42
CA ASP A 345 -8.61 28.56 -1.75
C ASP A 345 -8.91 29.28 -0.44
N ARG A 346 -7.92 29.97 0.09
CA ARG A 346 -8.06 30.78 1.31
C ARG A 346 -8.60 32.12 0.88
N HIS A 347 -9.82 32.37 1.22
CA HIS A 347 -10.39 33.73 1.15
C HIS A 347 -9.69 34.61 2.19
N VAL A 348 -8.54 35.18 1.81
CA VAL A 348 -7.84 36.21 2.61
C VAL A 348 -8.79 37.37 2.91
N ASP A 349 -9.76 37.62 2.01
CA ASP A 349 -10.81 38.61 2.13
C ASP A 349 -11.77 38.42 3.33
N LYS A 350 -11.73 37.22 3.98
CA LYS A 350 -12.53 36.95 5.20
C LYS A 350 -11.76 37.21 6.50
N ILE A 351 -10.53 37.66 6.41
CA ILE A 351 -9.73 38.01 7.57
C ILE A 351 -10.12 39.45 7.95
N SER A 352 -10.95 39.62 8.97
CA SER A 352 -11.22 40.92 9.56
C SER A 352 -10.01 41.40 10.38
N SER A 353 -9.67 42.66 10.26
CA SER A 353 -8.61 43.24 11.09
C SER A 353 -9.04 43.21 12.57
N PRO A 354 -8.14 42.89 13.51
CA PRO A 354 -8.43 43.06 14.93
C PRO A 354 -8.90 44.48 15.26
N LEU A 355 -8.49 45.47 14.47
CA LEU A 355 -8.93 46.87 14.62
C LEU A 355 -10.43 47.04 14.35
N ASP A 356 -11.02 46.23 13.45
CA ASP A 356 -12.44 46.29 13.10
C ASP A 356 -13.35 45.72 14.21
N SER A 357 -12.75 45.10 15.23
CA SER A 357 -13.40 44.52 16.41
C SER A 357 -13.20 45.35 17.69
N LEU A 358 -12.45 46.47 17.64
CA LEU A 358 -12.29 47.41 18.73
C LEU A 358 -13.41 48.47 18.71
#